data_47eb4e45df61dc599ec47ae952ccdb24
#
_entry.id   47eb4e45df61dc599ec47ae952ccdb24
#
_cell.length_a   1.000
_cell.length_b   1.000
_cell.length_c   1.000
_cell.angle_alpha   90.00
_cell.angle_beta   90.00
_cell.angle_gamma   90.00
#
_symmetry.space_group_name_H-M   'P 1'
#
loop_
_entity.id
_entity.type
_entity.pdbx_description
1 polymer ?
#
loop_
_entity_poly.entity_id
_entity_poly.type
_entity_poly.pdbx_seq_one_letter_code
_entity_poly.pdbx_strand_id
1 'polypeptide(L)'
;MRYIPWFIALLCSILTVATVAAKRPQSDVERLTQAVAKSPGDMALRCQLVEALLVAGDTTAANEALRYALKIEETGCLCMLNARLSLAREDMPSAARYGARAIKAGLMPDADSLIYRLDSLSQGAVSLYVRQLSLTDKQNATLWRGLGQLAQHQQDSTAAVGYYETAFRLGDSTVLATLEALRTQLITDTITDTIIAEIPYTRQGTTMELRGHANGLMIRITLDTTATHSTISGVETKFMLKNEYLTDNDIRENNTAVVIHSLALSEDVVLHDVLLHHRAHQEQPIILCLRDLEALGRVRINEQKRMIEIRR
;
A
#
# COMPACT_ATOMS: atom_id res chain seq x y z
N MET A 1 36.02 43.69 22.46
CA MET A 1 34.75 44.38 22.14
C MET A 1 34.70 44.76 20.66
N ARG A 2 34.40 43.80 19.74
CA ARG A 2 34.36 44.09 18.28
C ARG A 2 33.39 43.19 17.49
N TYR A 3 32.32 42.63 18.09
CA TYR A 3 31.40 41.73 17.42
C TYR A 3 29.91 42.16 17.38
N ILE A 4 29.60 43.40 17.78
CA ILE A 4 28.23 43.93 17.87
C ILE A 4 27.63 44.40 16.53
N PRO A 5 28.38 44.89 15.52
CA PRO A 5 27.74 45.43 14.31
C PRO A 5 27.20 44.37 13.32
N TRP A 6 27.66 43.14 13.39
CA TRP A 6 27.21 42.09 12.43
C TRP A 6 25.88 41.45 12.78
N PHE A 7 25.53 41.39 14.06
CA PHE A 7 24.24 40.87 14.51
C PHE A 7 23.06 41.76 14.15
N ILE A 8 23.26 43.09 14.17
CA ILE A 8 22.21 44.05 13.81
C ILE A 8 21.93 44.05 12.32
N ALA A 9 22.95 43.88 11.48
CA ALA A 9 22.78 43.76 10.03
C ALA A 9 22.03 42.48 9.62
N LEU A 10 22.27 41.35 10.34
CA LEU A 10 21.58 40.09 10.08
C LEU A 10 20.11 40.11 10.52
N LEU A 11 19.80 40.81 11.65
CA LEU A 11 18.43 40.96 12.12
C LEU A 11 17.60 41.88 11.20
N CYS A 12 18.21 42.94 10.66
CA CYS A 12 17.53 43.84 9.71
C CYS A 12 17.23 43.13 8.36
N SER A 13 18.12 42.23 7.89
CA SER A 13 17.85 41.49 6.66
C SER A 13 16.76 40.43 6.81
N ILE A 14 16.59 39.80 7.99
CA ILE A 14 15.52 38.87 8.27
C ILE A 14 14.16 39.58 8.41
N LEU A 15 14.12 40.75 9.00
CA LEU A 15 12.89 41.55 9.12
C LEU A 15 12.39 42.10 7.76
N THR A 16 13.31 42.45 6.86
CA THR A 16 12.91 42.97 5.53
C THR A 16 12.38 41.87 4.62
N VAL A 17 12.86 40.61 4.72
CA VAL A 17 12.32 39.48 3.97
C VAL A 17 10.92 39.11 4.49
N ALA A 18 10.68 39.14 5.80
CA ALA A 18 9.37 38.83 6.36
C ALA A 18 8.29 39.88 5.99
N THR A 19 8.66 41.14 5.86
CA THR A 19 7.70 42.22 5.49
C THR A 19 7.38 42.25 3.99
N VAL A 20 8.28 41.75 3.11
CA VAL A 20 8.01 41.63 1.68
C VAL A 20 7.13 40.40 1.38
N ALA A 21 7.24 39.34 2.16
CA ALA A 21 6.39 38.15 1.99
C ALA A 21 4.94 38.40 2.48
N ALA A 22 4.73 39.23 3.50
CA ALA A 22 3.39 39.52 4.04
C ALA A 22 2.54 40.45 3.16
N LYS A 23 3.14 41.17 2.21
CA LYS A 23 2.44 42.15 1.36
C LYS A 23 1.92 41.59 0.04
N ARG A 24 2.37 40.41 -0.35
CA ARG A 24 2.00 39.78 -1.64
C ARG A 24 0.56 39.25 -1.72
N PRO A 25 -0.01 38.57 -0.72
CA PRO A 25 -1.35 37.96 -0.91
C PRO A 25 -2.45 39.03 -1.08
N GLN A 26 -2.39 40.15 -0.40
CA GLN A 26 -3.44 41.17 -0.50
C GLN A 26 -3.44 41.91 -1.85
N SER A 27 -2.26 42.16 -2.43
CA SER A 27 -2.13 42.73 -3.78
C SER A 27 -2.61 41.77 -4.88
N ASP A 28 -2.44 40.46 -4.70
CA ASP A 28 -2.92 39.46 -5.67
C ASP A 28 -4.44 39.32 -5.61
N VAL A 29 -5.08 39.36 -4.45
CA VAL A 29 -6.53 39.38 -4.29
C VAL A 29 -7.15 40.56 -5.00
N GLU A 30 -6.61 41.78 -4.76
CA GLU A 30 -7.10 43.02 -5.40
C GLU A 30 -6.97 42.94 -6.93
N ARG A 31 -5.81 42.52 -7.43
CA ARG A 31 -5.56 42.35 -8.87
C ARG A 31 -6.52 41.35 -9.52
N LEU A 32 -6.72 40.18 -8.86
CA LEU A 32 -7.62 39.14 -9.36
C LEU A 32 -9.09 39.56 -9.29
N THR A 33 -9.48 40.31 -8.23
CA THR A 33 -10.84 40.88 -8.14
C THR A 33 -11.13 41.81 -9.30
N GLN A 34 -10.19 42.69 -9.64
CA GLN A 34 -10.33 43.58 -10.80
C GLN A 34 -10.35 42.81 -12.13
N ALA A 35 -9.54 41.73 -12.27
CA ALA A 35 -9.51 40.88 -13.43
C ALA A 35 -10.85 40.14 -13.64
N VAL A 36 -11.41 39.56 -12.59
CA VAL A 36 -12.73 38.90 -12.58
C VAL A 36 -13.85 39.91 -12.92
N ALA A 37 -13.76 41.15 -12.41
CA ALA A 37 -14.74 42.19 -12.75
C ALA A 37 -14.73 42.55 -14.24
N LYS A 38 -13.56 42.49 -14.89
CA LYS A 38 -13.41 42.74 -16.34
C LYS A 38 -13.85 41.55 -17.19
N SER A 39 -13.67 40.35 -16.69
CA SER A 39 -13.98 39.09 -17.40
C SER A 39 -14.80 38.15 -16.51
N PRO A 40 -16.07 38.46 -16.24
CA PRO A 40 -16.88 37.75 -15.25
C PRO A 40 -17.21 36.30 -15.63
N GLY A 41 -17.07 35.91 -16.89
CA GLY A 41 -17.24 34.54 -17.38
C GLY A 41 -16.00 33.69 -17.34
N ASP A 42 -14.81 34.24 -16.96
CA ASP A 42 -13.57 33.49 -16.93
C ASP A 42 -13.46 32.67 -15.64
N MET A 43 -13.70 31.36 -15.74
CA MET A 43 -13.65 30.43 -14.62
C MET A 43 -12.23 30.23 -14.09
N ALA A 44 -11.19 30.34 -14.92
CA ALA A 44 -9.82 30.23 -14.48
C ALA A 44 -9.42 31.40 -13.55
N LEU A 45 -9.79 32.61 -13.91
CA LEU A 45 -9.60 33.79 -13.03
C LEU A 45 -10.38 33.67 -11.73
N ARG A 46 -11.59 33.11 -11.77
CA ARG A 46 -12.37 32.85 -10.56
C ARG A 46 -11.73 31.83 -9.65
N CYS A 47 -11.19 30.73 -10.21
CA CYS A 47 -10.43 29.76 -9.44
C CYS A 47 -9.22 30.41 -8.76
N GLN A 48 -8.44 31.20 -9.50
CA GLN A 48 -7.27 31.90 -8.94
C GLN A 48 -7.67 32.88 -7.83
N LEU A 49 -8.79 33.62 -7.99
CA LEU A 49 -9.28 34.52 -6.96
C LEU A 49 -9.65 33.76 -5.68
N VAL A 50 -10.40 32.65 -5.78
CA VAL A 50 -10.77 31.84 -4.62
C VAL A 50 -9.53 31.27 -3.94
N GLU A 51 -8.56 30.80 -4.70
CA GLU A 51 -7.29 30.28 -4.16
C GLU A 51 -6.50 31.38 -3.45
N ALA A 52 -6.38 32.58 -4.02
CA ALA A 52 -5.72 33.70 -3.40
C ALA A 52 -6.40 34.14 -2.08
N LEU A 53 -7.73 34.14 -2.02
CA LEU A 53 -8.51 34.41 -0.83
C LEU A 53 -8.26 33.36 0.27
N LEU A 54 -8.20 32.06 -0.10
CA LEU A 54 -7.87 30.99 0.84
C LEU A 54 -6.44 31.11 1.39
N VAL A 55 -5.49 31.47 0.53
CA VAL A 55 -4.08 31.72 0.95
C VAL A 55 -3.99 32.95 1.86
N ALA A 56 -4.81 33.98 1.61
CA ALA A 56 -4.89 35.18 2.46
C ALA A 56 -5.61 34.93 3.80
N GLY A 57 -6.22 33.73 3.97
CA GLY A 57 -6.98 33.37 5.18
C GLY A 57 -8.40 33.94 5.23
N ASP A 58 -8.85 34.62 4.18
CA ASP A 58 -10.23 35.19 4.10
C ASP A 58 -11.18 34.08 3.60
N THR A 59 -11.53 33.16 4.49
CA THR A 59 -12.42 32.04 4.21
C THR A 59 -13.86 32.50 3.93
N THR A 60 -14.27 33.67 4.41
CA THR A 60 -15.61 34.22 4.19
C THR A 60 -15.75 34.70 2.74
N ALA A 61 -14.85 35.56 2.28
CA ALA A 61 -14.84 36.04 0.91
C ALA A 61 -14.58 34.90 -0.07
N ALA A 62 -13.70 33.95 0.25
CA ALA A 62 -13.48 32.74 -0.56
C ALA A 62 -14.76 31.94 -0.74
N ASN A 63 -15.55 31.72 0.30
CA ASN A 63 -16.81 31.02 0.23
C ASN A 63 -17.86 31.74 -0.62
N GLU A 64 -17.96 33.06 -0.49
CA GLU A 64 -18.88 33.85 -1.32
C GLU A 64 -18.49 33.85 -2.80
N ALA A 65 -17.22 34.05 -3.11
CA ALA A 65 -16.69 33.98 -4.48
C ALA A 65 -16.92 32.59 -5.09
N LEU A 66 -16.69 31.53 -4.32
CA LEU A 66 -16.87 30.15 -4.72
C LEU A 66 -18.35 29.82 -4.99
N ARG A 67 -19.25 30.20 -4.08
CA ARG A 67 -20.69 30.00 -4.27
C ARG A 67 -21.22 30.70 -5.51
N TYR A 68 -20.71 31.89 -5.81
CA TYR A 68 -21.08 32.62 -7.00
C TYR A 68 -20.53 31.92 -8.28
N ALA A 69 -19.27 31.52 -8.27
CA ALA A 69 -18.65 30.83 -9.39
C ALA A 69 -19.35 29.49 -9.72
N LEU A 70 -19.67 28.68 -8.72
CA LEU A 70 -20.38 27.41 -8.87
C LEU A 70 -21.84 27.53 -9.41
N LYS A 71 -22.46 28.72 -9.29
CA LYS A 71 -23.78 28.99 -9.91
C LYS A 71 -23.65 29.23 -11.40
N ILE A 72 -22.49 29.69 -11.88
CA ILE A 72 -22.23 29.95 -13.28
C ILE A 72 -21.84 28.67 -13.98
N GLU A 73 -20.81 28.00 -13.45
CA GLU A 73 -20.29 26.75 -14.01
C GLU A 73 -19.61 25.92 -12.93
N GLU A 74 -19.85 24.62 -12.96
CA GLU A 74 -19.19 23.67 -12.06
C GLU A 74 -17.95 23.10 -12.75
N THR A 75 -16.76 23.64 -12.42
CA THR A 75 -15.47 23.13 -12.89
C THR A 75 -14.79 22.26 -11.85
N GLY A 76 -13.89 21.36 -12.28
CA GLY A 76 -13.12 20.50 -11.35
C GLY A 76 -12.31 21.31 -10.34
N CYS A 77 -11.72 22.44 -10.77
CA CYS A 77 -10.98 23.36 -9.90
C CYS A 77 -11.88 23.93 -8.79
N LEU A 78 -13.06 24.47 -9.13
CA LEU A 78 -13.99 25.05 -8.15
C LEU A 78 -14.50 23.99 -7.16
N CYS A 79 -14.79 22.79 -7.65
CA CYS A 79 -15.18 21.67 -6.80
C CYS A 79 -14.05 21.31 -5.81
N MET A 80 -12.78 21.29 -6.27
CA MET A 80 -11.65 20.99 -5.41
C MET A 80 -11.40 22.09 -4.38
N LEU A 81 -11.55 23.37 -4.74
CA LEU A 81 -11.46 24.48 -3.79
C LEU A 81 -12.57 24.41 -2.74
N ASN A 82 -13.78 23.98 -3.11
CA ASN A 82 -14.85 23.75 -2.15
C ASN A 82 -14.57 22.55 -1.24
N ALA A 83 -13.97 21.49 -1.77
CA ALA A 83 -13.51 20.36 -0.96
C ALA A 83 -12.47 20.81 0.08
N ARG A 84 -11.48 21.65 -0.31
CA ARG A 84 -10.50 22.25 0.62
C ARG A 84 -11.16 23.09 1.71
N LEU A 85 -12.12 23.94 1.32
CA LEU A 85 -12.84 24.80 2.26
C LEU A 85 -13.70 23.98 3.23
N SER A 86 -14.36 22.93 2.75
CA SER A 86 -15.13 22.00 3.58
C SER A 86 -14.21 21.24 4.56
N LEU A 87 -13.04 20.80 4.10
CA LEU A 87 -12.05 20.14 4.95
C LEU A 87 -11.53 21.07 6.06
N ALA A 88 -11.26 22.34 5.72
CA ALA A 88 -10.84 23.34 6.71
C ALA A 88 -11.91 23.65 7.79
N ARG A 89 -13.16 23.31 7.49
CA ARG A 89 -14.30 23.42 8.43
C ARG A 89 -14.63 22.08 9.11
N GLU A 90 -13.80 21.07 8.92
CA GLU A 90 -14.01 19.71 9.42
C GLU A 90 -15.30 19.03 8.89
N ASP A 91 -15.91 19.58 7.82
CA ASP A 91 -17.07 18.99 7.15
C ASP A 91 -16.60 17.94 6.12
N MET A 92 -16.22 16.78 6.65
CA MET A 92 -15.70 15.66 5.85
C MET A 92 -16.69 15.14 4.80
N PRO A 93 -18.01 14.98 5.10
CA PRO A 93 -18.98 14.54 4.09
C PRO A 93 -19.10 15.50 2.89
N SER A 94 -19.11 16.81 3.13
CA SER A 94 -19.12 17.79 2.04
C SER A 94 -17.79 17.79 1.27
N ALA A 95 -16.65 17.70 1.97
CA ALA A 95 -15.34 17.62 1.33
C ALA A 95 -15.26 16.41 0.37
N ALA A 96 -15.69 15.22 0.80
CA ALA A 96 -15.70 14.01 -0.02
C ALA A 96 -16.65 14.15 -1.22
N ARG A 97 -17.84 14.72 -1.03
CA ARG A 97 -18.81 14.97 -2.10
C ARG A 97 -18.26 15.90 -3.17
N TYR A 98 -17.61 16.99 -2.77
CA TYR A 98 -16.98 17.90 -3.73
C TYR A 98 -15.76 17.31 -4.41
N GLY A 99 -15.00 16.44 -3.74
CA GLY A 99 -13.95 15.63 -4.36
C GLY A 99 -14.49 14.75 -5.49
N ALA A 100 -15.61 14.06 -5.25
CA ALA A 100 -16.27 13.26 -6.28
C ALA A 100 -16.80 14.10 -7.45
N ARG A 101 -17.36 15.29 -7.17
CA ARG A 101 -17.80 16.23 -8.22
C ARG A 101 -16.64 16.79 -9.03
N ALA A 102 -15.48 16.99 -8.42
CA ALA A 102 -14.26 17.37 -9.13
C ALA A 102 -13.86 16.32 -10.18
N ILE A 103 -13.91 15.03 -9.81
CA ILE A 103 -13.68 13.92 -10.77
C ILE A 103 -14.72 13.96 -11.88
N LYS A 104 -16.00 14.11 -11.57
CA LYS A 104 -17.07 14.22 -12.58
C LYS A 104 -16.82 15.36 -13.57
N ALA A 105 -16.29 16.48 -13.09
CA ALA A 105 -15.94 17.65 -13.90
C ALA A 105 -14.56 17.53 -14.60
N GLY A 106 -13.96 16.34 -14.62
CA GLY A 106 -12.74 16.03 -15.37
C GLY A 106 -11.43 16.19 -14.63
N LEU A 107 -11.44 16.59 -13.36
CA LEU A 107 -10.22 16.66 -12.55
C LEU A 107 -9.84 15.25 -12.09
N MET A 108 -8.79 14.69 -12.68
CA MET A 108 -8.34 13.35 -12.32
C MET A 108 -7.47 13.35 -11.07
N PRO A 109 -7.62 12.35 -10.18
CA PRO A 109 -6.68 12.15 -9.08
C PRO A 109 -5.29 11.84 -9.63
N ASP A 110 -4.28 12.50 -9.12
CA ASP A 110 -2.87 12.18 -9.30
C ASP A 110 -2.24 11.80 -7.96
N ALA A 111 -0.99 11.34 -7.98
CA ALA A 111 -0.33 10.75 -6.82
C ALA A 111 -0.33 11.66 -5.56
N ASP A 112 -0.26 12.98 -5.76
CA ASP A 112 -0.22 13.97 -4.67
C ASP A 112 -1.56 14.71 -4.48
N SER A 113 -2.63 14.22 -5.12
CA SER A 113 -3.88 14.94 -5.14
C SER A 113 -4.58 14.91 -3.79
N LEU A 114 -5.22 16.02 -3.48
CA LEU A 114 -6.11 16.13 -2.33
C LEU A 114 -7.23 15.09 -2.38
N ILE A 115 -7.62 14.62 -3.56
CA ILE A 115 -8.67 13.63 -3.75
C ILE A 115 -8.31 12.30 -3.06
N TYR A 116 -7.08 11.80 -3.25
CA TYR A 116 -6.62 10.58 -2.56
C TYR A 116 -6.58 10.75 -1.03
N ARG A 117 -6.09 11.91 -0.59
CA ARG A 117 -6.09 12.23 0.85
C ARG A 117 -7.49 12.28 1.42
N LEU A 118 -8.44 12.92 0.72
CA LEU A 118 -9.85 12.98 1.11
C LEU A 118 -10.48 11.59 1.17
N ASP A 119 -10.21 10.75 0.18
CA ASP A 119 -10.75 9.39 0.15
C ASP A 119 -10.23 8.57 1.33
N SER A 120 -8.93 8.63 1.60
CA SER A 120 -8.32 7.95 2.76
C SER A 120 -8.85 8.50 4.09
N LEU A 121 -8.91 9.82 4.27
CA LEU A 121 -9.39 10.44 5.51
C LEU A 121 -10.89 10.18 5.77
N SER A 122 -11.68 10.07 4.71
CA SER A 122 -13.11 9.80 4.77
C SER A 122 -13.48 8.32 4.67
N GLN A 123 -12.50 7.42 4.82
CA GLN A 123 -12.68 5.96 4.74
C GLN A 123 -13.40 5.51 3.46
N GLY A 124 -12.99 6.05 2.31
CA GLY A 124 -13.53 5.69 1.00
C GLY A 124 -14.79 6.43 0.60
N ALA A 125 -15.18 7.50 1.31
CA ALA A 125 -16.40 8.24 0.97
C ALA A 125 -16.34 8.92 -0.41
N VAL A 126 -15.16 9.36 -0.88
CA VAL A 126 -15.03 9.91 -2.25
C VAL A 126 -15.35 8.82 -3.27
N SER A 127 -14.75 7.63 -3.15
CA SER A 127 -15.01 6.48 -4.00
C SER A 127 -16.50 6.11 -4.02
N LEU A 128 -17.15 6.12 -2.86
CA LEU A 128 -18.59 5.86 -2.74
C LEU A 128 -19.42 6.89 -3.51
N TYR A 129 -19.13 8.18 -3.36
CA TYR A 129 -19.85 9.23 -4.09
C TYR A 129 -19.60 9.18 -5.60
N VAL A 130 -18.37 8.91 -6.04
CA VAL A 130 -18.07 8.73 -7.47
C VAL A 130 -18.84 7.54 -8.02
N ARG A 131 -18.93 6.43 -7.29
CA ARG A 131 -19.73 5.26 -7.66
C ARG A 131 -21.22 5.60 -7.76
N GLN A 132 -21.78 6.37 -6.82
CA GLN A 132 -23.16 6.83 -6.91
C GLN A 132 -23.40 7.69 -8.16
N LEU A 133 -22.47 8.61 -8.47
CA LEU A 133 -22.54 9.43 -9.69
C LEU A 133 -22.45 8.58 -10.95
N SER A 134 -21.61 7.55 -11.00
CA SER A 134 -21.49 6.65 -12.15
C SER A 134 -22.74 5.80 -12.39
N LEU A 135 -23.53 5.51 -11.36
CA LEU A 135 -24.80 4.81 -11.50
C LEU A 135 -25.88 5.71 -12.13
N THR A 136 -25.81 7.01 -11.89
CA THR A 136 -26.74 7.99 -12.48
C THR A 136 -26.30 8.46 -13.87
N ASP A 137 -25.00 8.54 -14.12
CA ASP A 137 -24.39 8.97 -15.37
C ASP A 137 -23.49 7.85 -15.92
N LYS A 138 -24.13 6.75 -16.36
CA LYS A 138 -23.45 5.50 -16.75
C LYS A 138 -22.53 5.64 -17.96
N GLN A 139 -22.77 6.65 -18.81
CA GLN A 139 -22.01 6.90 -20.03
C GLN A 139 -20.79 7.79 -19.81
N ASN A 140 -20.60 8.29 -18.61
CA ASN A 140 -19.47 9.17 -18.29
C ASN A 140 -18.20 8.37 -18.02
N ALA A 141 -17.38 8.18 -19.04
CA ALA A 141 -16.11 7.45 -18.95
C ALA A 141 -15.16 8.04 -17.89
N THR A 142 -15.23 9.36 -17.66
CA THR A 142 -14.40 10.07 -16.67
C THR A 142 -14.64 9.58 -15.24
N LEU A 143 -15.90 9.29 -14.88
CA LEU A 143 -16.23 8.73 -13.56
C LEU A 143 -15.63 7.33 -13.38
N TRP A 144 -15.72 6.50 -14.41
CA TRP A 144 -15.15 5.15 -14.37
C TRP A 144 -13.62 5.16 -14.32
N ARG A 145 -12.96 6.08 -15.05
CA ARG A 145 -11.53 6.29 -14.94
C ARG A 145 -11.13 6.74 -13.53
N GLY A 146 -11.87 7.70 -12.96
CA GLY A 146 -11.62 8.17 -11.59
C GLY A 146 -11.75 7.05 -10.54
N LEU A 147 -12.78 6.17 -10.68
CA LEU A 147 -12.90 4.97 -9.83
C LEU A 147 -11.70 4.03 -9.98
N GLY A 148 -11.22 3.83 -11.21
CA GLY A 148 -10.03 3.02 -11.48
C GLY A 148 -8.79 3.55 -10.77
N GLN A 149 -8.57 4.87 -10.83
CA GLN A 149 -7.44 5.52 -10.15
C GLN A 149 -7.56 5.43 -8.62
N LEU A 150 -8.76 5.64 -8.05
CA LEU A 150 -9.00 5.49 -6.61
C LEU A 150 -8.77 4.05 -6.14
N ALA A 151 -9.28 3.05 -6.87
CA ALA A 151 -9.07 1.64 -6.57
C ALA A 151 -7.58 1.25 -6.65
N GLN A 152 -6.87 1.74 -7.67
CA GLN A 152 -5.42 1.52 -7.81
C GLN A 152 -4.64 2.13 -6.64
N HIS A 153 -5.00 3.32 -6.17
CA HIS A 153 -4.40 3.93 -5.00
C HIS A 153 -4.68 3.13 -3.71
N GLN A 154 -5.84 2.48 -3.62
CA GLN A 154 -6.22 1.58 -2.53
C GLN A 154 -5.58 0.18 -2.66
N GLN A 155 -4.75 -0.04 -3.68
CA GLN A 155 -4.11 -1.34 -4.01
C GLN A 155 -5.12 -2.45 -4.38
N ASP A 156 -6.35 -2.09 -4.74
CA ASP A 156 -7.34 -3.02 -5.28
C ASP A 156 -7.21 -3.10 -6.82
N SER A 157 -6.20 -3.83 -7.27
CA SER A 157 -5.91 -3.99 -8.70
C SER A 157 -7.05 -4.68 -9.46
N THR A 158 -7.80 -5.56 -8.80
CA THR A 158 -8.94 -6.27 -9.42
C THR A 158 -10.09 -5.29 -9.72
N ALA A 159 -10.47 -4.47 -8.74
CA ALA A 159 -11.49 -3.46 -8.96
C ALA A 159 -11.03 -2.39 -9.96
N ALA A 160 -9.74 -1.99 -9.90
CA ALA A 160 -9.17 -1.02 -10.81
C ALA A 160 -9.28 -1.48 -12.28
N VAL A 161 -8.93 -2.74 -12.58
CA VAL A 161 -9.09 -3.33 -13.92
C VAL A 161 -10.54 -3.23 -14.38
N GLY A 162 -11.52 -3.65 -13.58
CA GLY A 162 -12.93 -3.61 -13.95
C GLY A 162 -13.45 -2.19 -14.26
N TYR A 163 -12.99 -1.20 -13.50
CA TYR A 163 -13.34 0.20 -13.75
C TYR A 163 -12.67 0.76 -15.00
N TYR A 164 -11.39 0.50 -15.24
CA TYR A 164 -10.70 0.93 -16.47
C TYR A 164 -11.24 0.24 -17.72
N GLU A 165 -11.63 -1.04 -17.64
CA GLU A 165 -12.31 -1.72 -18.75
C GLU A 165 -13.63 -1.04 -19.11
N THR A 166 -14.36 -0.58 -18.11
CA THR A 166 -15.61 0.15 -18.34
C THR A 166 -15.35 1.50 -18.95
N ALA A 167 -14.36 2.25 -18.46
CA ALA A 167 -13.94 3.53 -19.05
C ALA A 167 -13.51 3.36 -20.53
N PHE A 168 -12.71 2.34 -20.82
CA PHE A 168 -12.24 2.02 -22.17
C PHE A 168 -13.42 1.68 -23.12
N ARG A 169 -14.36 0.86 -22.67
CA ARG A 169 -15.57 0.55 -23.46
C ARG A 169 -16.43 1.77 -23.76
N LEU A 170 -16.37 2.79 -22.90
CA LEU A 170 -17.06 4.07 -23.09
C LEU A 170 -16.25 5.08 -23.94
N GLY A 171 -15.11 4.65 -24.50
CA GLY A 171 -14.32 5.42 -25.45
C GLY A 171 -13.12 6.16 -24.84
N ASP A 172 -12.81 5.99 -23.54
CA ASP A 172 -11.61 6.57 -22.95
C ASP A 172 -10.37 5.73 -23.27
N SER A 173 -9.74 6.01 -24.41
CA SER A 173 -8.51 5.33 -24.84
C SER A 173 -7.29 5.64 -23.97
N THR A 174 -7.33 6.69 -23.14
CA THR A 174 -6.19 7.10 -22.30
C THR A 174 -5.86 6.09 -21.21
N VAL A 175 -6.81 5.22 -20.84
CA VAL A 175 -6.63 4.20 -19.80
C VAL A 175 -5.96 2.92 -20.32
N LEU A 176 -5.78 2.74 -21.63
CA LEU A 176 -5.35 1.47 -22.23
C LEU A 176 -4.00 0.98 -21.68
N ALA A 177 -2.98 1.84 -21.66
CA ALA A 177 -1.65 1.47 -21.18
C ALA A 177 -1.66 1.04 -19.71
N THR A 178 -2.42 1.75 -18.86
CA THR A 178 -2.56 1.42 -17.44
C THR A 178 -3.32 0.09 -17.27
N LEU A 179 -4.37 -0.13 -18.06
CA LEU A 179 -5.17 -1.36 -18.04
C LEU A 179 -4.32 -2.59 -18.42
N GLU A 180 -3.50 -2.49 -19.46
CA GLU A 180 -2.61 -3.56 -19.89
C GLU A 180 -1.53 -3.87 -18.84
N ALA A 181 -0.95 -2.84 -18.24
CA ALA A 181 0.03 -3.00 -17.15
C ALA A 181 -0.58 -3.73 -15.94
N LEU A 182 -1.77 -3.31 -15.50
CA LEU A 182 -2.48 -3.93 -14.36
C LEU A 182 -2.88 -5.38 -14.66
N ARG A 183 -3.36 -5.68 -15.87
CA ARG A 183 -3.67 -7.06 -16.28
C ARG A 183 -2.43 -7.95 -16.25
N THR A 184 -1.30 -7.46 -16.76
CA THR A 184 -0.03 -8.18 -16.73
C THR A 184 0.40 -8.44 -15.28
N GLN A 185 0.30 -7.44 -14.41
CA GLN A 185 0.59 -7.60 -12.98
C GLN A 185 -0.30 -8.66 -12.32
N LEU A 186 -1.63 -8.60 -12.53
CA LEU A 186 -2.57 -9.59 -11.97
C LEU A 186 -2.27 -11.01 -12.45
N ILE A 187 -1.91 -11.20 -13.73
CA ILE A 187 -1.52 -12.50 -14.27
C ILE A 187 -0.24 -12.97 -13.57
N THR A 188 0.78 -12.11 -13.45
CA THR A 188 2.04 -12.43 -12.78
C THR A 188 1.80 -12.78 -11.30
N ASP A 189 1.01 -11.99 -10.59
CA ASP A 189 0.68 -12.23 -9.17
C ASP A 189 -0.10 -13.55 -9.00
N THR A 190 -0.99 -13.89 -9.92
CA THR A 190 -1.74 -15.15 -9.90
C THR A 190 -0.83 -16.35 -10.17
N ILE A 191 0.12 -16.23 -11.09
CA ILE A 191 1.10 -17.29 -11.38
C ILE A 191 2.05 -17.47 -10.19
N THR A 192 2.50 -16.38 -9.56
CA THR A 192 3.41 -16.43 -8.40
C THR A 192 2.70 -16.85 -7.10
N ASP A 193 1.38 -16.87 -7.05
CA ASP A 193 0.60 -17.31 -5.87
C ASP A 193 0.01 -18.73 -6.03
N THR A 194 0.48 -19.50 -7.01
CA THR A 194 0.06 -20.87 -7.18
C THR A 194 0.63 -21.76 -6.08
N ILE A 195 -0.23 -22.51 -5.39
CA ILE A 195 0.21 -23.53 -4.42
C ILE A 195 0.91 -24.64 -5.19
N ILE A 196 2.19 -24.84 -4.95
CA ILE A 196 3.01 -25.89 -5.55
C ILE A 196 3.13 -27.13 -4.65
N ALA A 197 2.96 -26.92 -3.32
CA ALA A 197 2.95 -28.04 -2.38
C ALA A 197 2.23 -27.64 -1.08
N GLU A 198 1.71 -28.64 -0.37
CA GLU A 198 1.04 -28.50 0.92
C GLU A 198 1.64 -29.48 1.93
N ILE A 199 1.92 -28.99 3.15
CA ILE A 199 2.44 -29.82 4.25
C ILE A 199 1.41 -29.75 5.39
N PRO A 200 0.79 -30.88 5.78
CA PRO A 200 -0.14 -30.91 6.89
C PRO A 200 0.57 -30.74 8.22
N TYR A 201 -0.02 -30.00 9.14
CA TYR A 201 0.48 -29.87 10.50
C TYR A 201 -0.61 -30.06 11.55
N THR A 202 -0.18 -30.44 12.76
CA THR A 202 -1.02 -30.44 13.96
C THR A 202 -0.57 -29.32 14.89
N ARG A 203 -1.49 -28.68 15.60
CA ARG A 203 -1.16 -27.60 16.53
C ARG A 203 -1.24 -28.11 17.95
N GLN A 204 -0.16 -27.92 18.74
CA GLN A 204 -0.12 -28.16 20.17
C GLN A 204 0.27 -26.85 20.86
N GLY A 205 -0.73 -26.15 21.40
CA GLY A 205 -0.52 -24.81 21.98
C GLY A 205 -0.06 -23.81 20.91
N THR A 206 1.13 -23.28 21.06
CA THR A 206 1.77 -22.32 20.11
C THR A 206 2.64 -23.00 19.05
N THR A 207 2.91 -24.31 19.17
CA THR A 207 3.82 -25.04 18.28
C THR A 207 3.07 -25.74 17.15
N MET A 208 3.69 -25.80 15.97
CA MET A 208 3.22 -26.55 14.81
C MET A 208 4.05 -27.81 14.66
N GLU A 209 3.41 -28.96 14.78
CA GLU A 209 4.06 -30.27 14.63
C GLU A 209 3.76 -30.87 13.25
N LEU A 210 4.82 -31.27 12.57
CA LEU A 210 4.81 -31.99 11.31
C LEU A 210 5.23 -33.44 11.53
N ARG A 211 4.80 -34.31 10.66
CA ARG A 211 5.31 -35.68 10.55
C ARG A 211 6.09 -35.79 9.26
N GLY A 212 7.32 -36.26 9.33
CA GLY A 212 8.18 -36.38 8.17
C GLY A 212 9.12 -37.58 8.29
N HIS A 213 9.97 -37.72 7.30
CA HIS A 213 11.01 -38.78 7.30
C HIS A 213 12.38 -38.10 7.12
N ALA A 214 13.27 -38.32 8.07
CA ALA A 214 14.67 -37.88 8.01
C ALA A 214 15.54 -39.09 7.62
N ASN A 215 16.15 -39.06 6.45
CA ASN A 215 16.89 -40.18 5.86
C ASN A 215 16.13 -41.54 5.93
N GLY A 216 14.79 -41.48 5.75
CA GLY A 216 13.92 -42.66 5.84
C GLY A 216 13.36 -42.98 7.23
N LEU A 217 13.87 -42.39 8.31
CA LEU A 217 13.32 -42.51 9.65
C LEU A 217 12.10 -41.62 9.83
N MET A 218 10.95 -42.19 10.19
CA MET A 218 9.77 -41.41 10.56
C MET A 218 10.04 -40.62 11.84
N ILE A 219 9.87 -39.30 11.79
CA ILE A 219 10.23 -38.39 12.89
C ILE A 219 9.19 -37.28 13.03
N ARG A 220 9.03 -36.78 14.26
CA ARG A 220 8.28 -35.56 14.53
C ARG A 220 9.19 -34.35 14.35
N ILE A 221 8.65 -33.34 13.66
CA ILE A 221 9.35 -32.11 13.36
C ILE A 221 8.50 -30.95 13.90
N THR A 222 9.09 -30.07 14.68
CA THR A 222 8.45 -28.86 15.14
C THR A 222 8.84 -27.72 14.21
N LEU A 223 7.88 -27.05 13.56
CA LEU A 223 8.15 -25.83 12.83
C LEU A 223 8.15 -24.64 13.81
N ASP A 224 9.25 -23.94 13.87
CA ASP A 224 9.42 -22.71 14.64
C ASP A 224 9.66 -21.53 13.68
N THR A 225 8.65 -20.65 13.58
CA THR A 225 8.70 -19.47 12.69
C THR A 225 9.64 -18.38 13.21
N THR A 226 10.10 -18.49 14.46
CA THR A 226 11.01 -17.53 15.09
C THR A 226 12.45 -18.02 15.14
N ALA A 227 12.68 -19.31 14.87
CA ALA A 227 14.01 -19.90 14.87
C ALA A 227 14.87 -19.35 13.73
N THR A 228 16.12 -19.03 14.02
CA THR A 228 17.10 -18.57 13.02
C THR A 228 17.81 -19.71 12.30
N HIS A 229 17.83 -20.90 12.91
CA HIS A 229 18.47 -22.10 12.38
C HIS A 229 17.65 -23.32 12.76
N SER A 230 17.66 -24.33 11.88
CA SER A 230 17.10 -25.62 12.20
C SER A 230 18.02 -26.41 13.12
N THR A 231 17.43 -27.18 14.03
CA THR A 231 18.18 -27.89 15.07
C THR A 231 17.71 -29.33 15.22
N ILE A 232 18.61 -30.19 15.71
CA ILE A 232 18.34 -31.60 16.05
C ILE A 232 18.76 -31.87 17.52
N SER A 233 17.99 -32.69 18.23
CA SER A 233 18.33 -33.07 19.60
C SER A 233 19.50 -34.03 19.63
N GLY A 234 20.28 -33.97 20.71
CA GLY A 234 21.42 -34.88 20.93
C GLY A 234 20.98 -36.34 21.08
N VAL A 235 19.80 -36.57 21.60
CA VAL A 235 19.23 -37.93 21.75
C VAL A 235 18.91 -38.48 20.37
N GLU A 236 18.28 -37.70 19.51
CA GLU A 236 17.90 -38.13 18.17
C GLU A 236 19.11 -38.37 17.28
N THR A 237 20.12 -37.50 17.34
CA THR A 237 21.40 -37.70 16.61
C THR A 237 22.03 -39.03 16.95
N LYS A 238 22.14 -39.35 18.27
CA LYS A 238 22.72 -40.63 18.73
C LYS A 238 21.88 -41.82 18.26
N PHE A 239 20.54 -41.70 18.29
CA PHE A 239 19.64 -42.75 17.84
C PHE A 239 19.82 -43.00 16.34
N MET A 240 19.88 -41.95 15.54
CA MET A 240 20.03 -42.04 14.08
C MET A 240 21.40 -42.63 13.69
N LEU A 241 22.48 -42.25 14.38
CA LEU A 241 23.81 -42.85 14.18
C LEU A 241 23.82 -44.33 14.53
N LYS A 242 23.26 -44.71 15.68
CA LYS A 242 23.21 -46.09 16.12
C LYS A 242 22.44 -47.03 15.17
N ASN A 243 21.42 -46.48 14.47
CA ASN A 243 20.55 -47.22 13.58
C ASN A 243 20.87 -46.99 12.08
N GLU A 244 22.04 -46.44 11.77
CA GLU A 244 22.57 -46.23 10.41
C GLU A 244 21.73 -45.29 9.53
N TYR A 245 20.86 -44.43 10.13
CA TYR A 245 20.18 -43.32 9.42
C TYR A 245 21.11 -42.14 9.21
N LEU A 246 22.21 -42.06 9.95
CA LEU A 246 23.31 -41.12 9.81
C LEU A 246 24.63 -41.86 9.87
N THR A 247 25.64 -41.31 9.21
CA THR A 247 27.03 -41.78 9.27
C THR A 247 27.92 -40.70 9.88
N ASP A 248 29.15 -41.07 10.28
CA ASP A 248 30.12 -40.11 10.81
C ASP A 248 30.46 -39.00 9.78
N ASN A 249 30.26 -39.29 8.48
CA ASN A 249 30.47 -38.32 7.40
C ASN A 249 29.39 -37.22 7.34
N ASP A 250 28.24 -37.42 7.98
CA ASP A 250 27.14 -36.48 8.02
C ASP A 250 27.28 -35.48 9.16
N ILE A 251 28.25 -35.71 10.06
CA ILE A 251 28.56 -34.80 11.15
C ILE A 251 29.50 -33.72 10.66
N ARG A 252 29.17 -32.47 10.94
CA ARG A 252 29.89 -31.27 10.51
C ARG A 252 30.33 -30.43 11.72
N GLU A 253 31.23 -29.49 11.48
CA GLU A 253 31.60 -28.42 12.40
C GLU A 253 32.02 -28.96 13.79
N ASN A 254 32.92 -29.95 13.86
CA ASN A 254 33.39 -30.54 15.10
C ASN A 254 32.27 -31.06 16.03
N ASN A 255 31.29 -31.75 15.47
CA ASN A 255 30.09 -32.30 16.13
C ASN A 255 29.05 -31.27 16.57
N THR A 256 29.04 -30.07 16.01
CA THR A 256 28.01 -29.04 16.31
C THR A 256 26.86 -29.02 15.33
N ALA A 257 26.99 -29.70 14.20
CA ALA A 257 25.92 -29.78 13.18
C ALA A 257 25.89 -31.15 12.51
N VAL A 258 24.71 -31.47 11.93
CA VAL A 258 24.42 -32.71 11.22
C VAL A 258 23.75 -32.38 9.92
N VAL A 259 24.12 -33.08 8.83
CA VAL A 259 23.44 -32.97 7.53
C VAL A 259 22.43 -34.10 7.39
N ILE A 260 21.16 -33.75 7.19
CA ILE A 260 20.11 -34.69 6.80
C ILE A 260 19.97 -34.64 5.27
N HIS A 261 20.36 -35.72 4.60
CA HIS A 261 20.37 -35.75 3.12
C HIS A 261 18.98 -35.72 2.50
N SER A 262 18.00 -36.28 3.19
CA SER A 262 16.62 -36.30 2.76
C SER A 262 15.68 -36.05 3.94
N LEU A 263 15.02 -34.91 3.97
CA LEU A 263 13.98 -34.58 4.93
C LEU A 263 12.64 -34.42 4.19
N ALA A 264 11.88 -35.51 4.10
CA ALA A 264 10.56 -35.53 3.47
C ALA A 264 9.51 -35.03 4.47
N LEU A 265 8.77 -33.98 4.12
CA LEU A 265 7.71 -33.37 4.94
C LEU A 265 6.31 -33.72 4.44
N SER A 266 6.20 -34.09 3.14
CA SER A 266 5.03 -34.65 2.48
C SER A 266 5.50 -35.47 1.26
N GLU A 267 4.57 -36.03 0.49
CA GLU A 267 4.89 -36.74 -0.76
C GLU A 267 5.57 -35.81 -1.79
N ASP A 268 5.16 -34.53 -1.80
CA ASP A 268 5.62 -33.52 -2.76
C ASP A 268 6.74 -32.62 -2.21
N VAL A 269 7.08 -32.71 -0.93
CA VAL A 269 8.04 -31.80 -0.27
C VAL A 269 9.17 -32.60 0.37
N VAL A 270 10.32 -32.57 -0.27
CA VAL A 270 11.56 -33.15 0.22
C VAL A 270 12.64 -32.08 0.22
N LEU A 271 13.18 -31.80 1.40
CA LEU A 271 14.37 -30.97 1.57
C LEU A 271 15.62 -31.83 1.48
N HIS A 272 16.61 -31.38 0.72
CA HIS A 272 17.88 -32.10 0.54
C HIS A 272 19.02 -31.40 1.27
N ASP A 273 19.92 -32.18 1.86
CA ASP A 273 21.13 -31.71 2.53
C ASP A 273 20.90 -30.61 3.58
N VAL A 274 19.86 -30.82 4.41
CA VAL A 274 19.49 -29.86 5.45
C VAL A 274 20.50 -29.89 6.59
N LEU A 275 21.12 -28.74 6.88
CA LEU A 275 22.04 -28.58 8.00
C LEU A 275 21.26 -28.30 9.29
N LEU A 276 21.33 -29.23 10.24
CA LEU A 276 20.71 -29.12 11.56
C LEU A 276 21.77 -28.91 12.63
N HIS A 277 21.67 -27.81 13.39
CA HIS A 277 22.59 -27.55 14.49
C HIS A 277 22.24 -28.41 15.71
N HIS A 278 23.25 -29.00 16.35
CA HIS A 278 23.07 -29.90 17.45
C HIS A 278 22.73 -29.14 18.74
N ARG A 279 21.66 -29.55 19.44
CA ARG A 279 21.28 -29.01 20.74
C ARG A 279 21.15 -30.14 21.80
N ALA A 280 22.01 -30.09 22.81
CA ALA A 280 22.12 -31.16 23.83
C ALA A 280 20.83 -31.32 24.68
N HIS A 281 20.14 -30.25 25.00
CA HIS A 281 18.98 -30.23 25.91
C HIS A 281 17.65 -29.92 25.20
N GLN A 282 17.55 -30.23 23.90
CA GLN A 282 16.33 -30.06 23.14
C GLN A 282 15.41 -31.26 23.37
N GLU A 283 14.15 -31.01 23.73
CA GLU A 283 13.13 -32.06 23.91
C GLU A 283 12.56 -32.55 22.58
N GLN A 284 12.39 -31.64 21.62
CA GLN A 284 11.85 -31.95 20.28
C GLN A 284 12.94 -32.61 19.43
N PRO A 285 12.63 -33.70 18.70
CA PRO A 285 13.61 -34.41 17.86
C PRO A 285 14.26 -33.45 16.85
N ILE A 286 13.47 -32.76 16.04
CA ILE A 286 13.91 -31.75 15.07
C ILE A 286 13.06 -30.49 15.26
N ILE A 287 13.73 -29.34 15.27
CA ILE A 287 13.09 -28.03 15.08
C ILE A 287 13.54 -27.51 13.72
N LEU A 288 12.56 -27.31 12.81
CA LEU A 288 12.78 -26.76 11.47
C LEU A 288 12.51 -25.25 11.50
N CYS A 289 13.42 -24.46 10.96
CA CYS A 289 13.18 -23.02 10.79
C CYS A 289 12.41 -22.74 9.48
N LEU A 290 11.65 -21.65 9.46
CA LEU A 290 10.84 -21.29 8.30
C LEU A 290 11.69 -21.05 7.04
N ARG A 291 12.91 -20.53 7.20
CA ARG A 291 13.84 -20.24 6.09
C ARG A 291 14.17 -21.46 5.23
N ASP A 292 14.23 -22.66 5.84
CA ASP A 292 14.53 -23.87 5.08
C ASP A 292 13.36 -24.25 4.13
N LEU A 293 12.12 -23.91 4.50
CA LEU A 293 10.96 -24.05 3.62
C LEU A 293 10.89 -22.93 2.57
N GLU A 294 11.33 -21.72 2.93
CA GLU A 294 11.35 -20.57 2.00
C GLU A 294 12.31 -20.78 0.83
N ALA A 295 13.28 -21.68 0.96
CA ALA A 295 14.14 -22.10 -0.14
C ALA A 295 13.37 -22.79 -1.30
N LEU A 296 12.20 -23.36 -1.00
CA LEU A 296 11.32 -24.01 -2.00
C LEU A 296 10.35 -23.04 -2.67
N GLY A 297 10.05 -21.90 -2.02
CA GLY A 297 9.09 -20.92 -2.49
C GLY A 297 8.55 -20.06 -1.36
N ARG A 298 7.56 -19.22 -1.66
CA ARG A 298 6.90 -18.40 -0.64
C ARG A 298 6.06 -19.28 0.29
N VAL A 299 6.30 -19.20 1.59
CA VAL A 299 5.60 -20.02 2.61
C VAL A 299 4.43 -19.24 3.18
N ARG A 300 3.25 -19.86 3.20
CA ARG A 300 2.04 -19.34 3.86
C ARG A 300 1.45 -20.39 4.80
N ILE A 301 1.15 -19.98 6.03
CA ILE A 301 0.48 -20.84 7.00
C ILE A 301 -1.03 -20.62 6.90
N ASN A 302 -1.76 -21.65 6.48
CA ASN A 302 -3.20 -21.65 6.41
C ASN A 302 -3.77 -22.31 7.67
N GLU A 303 -4.12 -21.49 8.66
CA GLU A 303 -4.61 -21.99 9.96
C GLU A 303 -5.97 -22.70 9.86
N GLN A 304 -6.82 -22.30 8.92
CA GLN A 304 -8.15 -22.91 8.75
C GLN A 304 -8.05 -24.34 8.22
N LYS A 305 -7.17 -24.55 7.23
CA LYS A 305 -6.90 -25.87 6.65
C LYS A 305 -5.89 -26.69 7.45
N ARG A 306 -5.15 -26.08 8.36
CA ARG A 306 -3.96 -26.64 9.04
C ARG A 306 -2.92 -27.15 8.06
N MET A 307 -2.62 -26.32 7.07
CA MET A 307 -1.65 -26.59 6.01
C MET A 307 -0.60 -25.48 5.97
N ILE A 308 0.64 -25.88 5.72
CA ILE A 308 1.70 -24.99 5.28
C ILE A 308 1.71 -25.06 3.76
N GLU A 309 1.34 -23.97 3.10
CA GLU A 309 1.29 -23.85 1.65
C GLU A 309 2.62 -23.27 1.15
N ILE A 310 3.28 -23.98 0.23
CA ILE A 310 4.44 -23.48 -0.50
C ILE A 310 3.92 -22.98 -1.84
N ARG A 311 4.22 -21.72 -2.17
CA ARG A 311 3.69 -21.02 -3.33
C ARG A 311 4.83 -20.52 -4.22
N ARG A 312 4.53 -20.44 -5.49
CA ARG A 312 5.47 -19.95 -6.50
C ARG A 312 4.98 -18.66 -7.09
#